data_b96052c264d1f8c0d0d5c05070bd050e
#
_entry.id   b96052c264d1f8c0d0d5c05070bd050e
#
_cell.length_a   1.000
_cell.length_b   1.000
_cell.length_c   1.000
_cell.angle_alpha   90.00
_cell.angle_beta   90.00
_cell.angle_gamma   90.00
#
_symmetry.space_group_name_H-M   'P 1'
#
loop_
_entity.id
_entity.type
_entity.pdbx_description
1 polymer ?
#
loop_
_entity_poly.entity_id
_entity_poly.type
_entity_poly.pdbx_seq_one_letter_code
_entity_poly.pdbx_strand_id
1 'polypeptide(L)'
;ECREKFGKSFVYLGDEFYLLAEKQLPDASWYDGFPQIENGIGLSRSFIDEWQQIAAKTDVCNHSVDAVIPVGTSAYKILQPLLDNFNNKTGSKHSFIPVNNEFFGETINVTGLLVGKDILNAAQGMKRIILPAVVLNQDNLFLDDMSFDDFKKAFDGKVERAVNARELVMLLSR
;
A
#
# COMPACT_ATOMS: atom_id res chain seq x y z
N GLU A 1 -24.78 -17.15 9.20
CA GLU A 1 -24.99 -18.58 9.55
C GLU A 1 -23.75 -19.17 10.24
N CYS A 2 -22.54 -19.23 9.61
CA CYS A 2 -21.36 -19.80 10.29
C CYS A 2 -20.98 -19.02 11.57
N ARG A 3 -20.99 -17.70 11.54
CA ARG A 3 -20.71 -16.86 12.72
C ARG A 3 -21.71 -17.06 13.84
N GLU A 4 -22.98 -17.18 13.53
CA GLU A 4 -24.04 -17.43 14.50
C GLU A 4 -23.88 -18.79 15.17
N LYS A 5 -23.45 -19.79 14.40
CA LYS A 5 -23.31 -21.18 14.90
C LYS A 5 -21.98 -21.46 15.62
N PHE A 6 -20.88 -20.86 15.19
CA PHE A 6 -19.53 -21.21 15.62
C PHE A 6 -18.75 -20.02 16.21
N GLY A 7 -19.33 -18.84 16.26
CA GLY A 7 -18.70 -17.62 16.77
C GLY A 7 -17.57 -17.06 15.91
N LYS A 8 -17.29 -17.67 14.74
CA LYS A 8 -16.24 -17.24 13.80
C LYS A 8 -16.60 -17.55 12.35
N SER A 9 -15.91 -16.91 11.42
CA SER A 9 -16.03 -17.20 9.99
C SER A 9 -15.17 -18.39 9.59
N PHE A 10 -15.63 -19.17 8.62
CA PHE A 10 -14.86 -20.26 7.99
C PHE A 10 -14.37 -19.88 6.59
N VAL A 11 -14.98 -18.88 5.98
CA VAL A 11 -14.64 -18.39 4.66
C VAL A 11 -14.48 -16.88 4.75
N TYR A 12 -13.36 -16.39 4.26
CA TYR A 12 -13.06 -14.97 4.14
C TYR A 12 -12.86 -14.65 2.65
N LEU A 13 -13.47 -13.57 2.19
CA LEU A 13 -13.19 -13.04 0.86
C LEU A 13 -11.92 -12.16 0.95
N GLY A 14 -11.06 -12.27 -0.05
CA GLY A 14 -9.94 -11.35 -0.22
C GLY A 14 -10.44 -9.92 -0.43
N ASP A 15 -9.66 -8.95 0.02
CA ASP A 15 -10.00 -7.52 -0.09
C ASP A 15 -10.31 -7.12 -1.54
N GLU A 16 -9.61 -7.73 -2.51
CA GLU A 16 -9.82 -7.51 -3.94
C GLU A 16 -11.26 -7.73 -4.40
N PHE A 17 -11.96 -8.75 -3.87
CA PHE A 17 -13.36 -9.00 -4.24
C PHE A 17 -14.29 -7.87 -3.83
N TYR A 18 -14.06 -7.26 -2.67
CA TYR A 18 -14.82 -6.08 -2.24
C TYR A 18 -14.55 -4.89 -3.15
N LEU A 19 -13.28 -4.68 -3.54
CA LEU A 19 -12.87 -3.58 -4.40
C LEU A 19 -13.43 -3.72 -5.82
N LEU A 20 -13.37 -4.91 -6.40
CA LEU A 20 -13.94 -5.22 -7.71
C LEU A 20 -15.46 -5.07 -7.73
N ALA A 21 -16.13 -5.41 -6.62
CA ALA A 21 -17.58 -5.26 -6.47
C ALA A 21 -18.00 -3.83 -6.08
N GLU A 22 -17.06 -2.89 -5.98
CA GLU A 22 -17.28 -1.51 -5.50
C GLU A 22 -17.99 -1.46 -4.12
N LYS A 23 -17.65 -2.44 -3.26
CA LYS A 23 -18.16 -2.52 -1.90
C LYS A 23 -17.12 -2.01 -0.90
N GLN A 24 -17.64 -1.44 0.19
CA GLN A 24 -16.79 -1.07 1.32
C GLN A 24 -16.16 -2.32 1.94
N LEU A 25 -14.89 -2.20 2.34
CA LEU A 25 -14.23 -3.24 3.12
C LEU A 25 -14.96 -3.42 4.47
N PRO A 26 -15.16 -4.65 4.92
CA PRO A 26 -15.72 -4.91 6.24
C PRO A 26 -14.90 -4.25 7.36
N ASP A 27 -15.53 -4.06 8.51
CA ASP A 27 -14.83 -3.62 9.71
C ASP A 27 -13.86 -4.68 10.23
N ALA A 28 -12.85 -4.27 11.02
CA ALA A 28 -11.82 -5.15 11.56
C ALA A 28 -12.39 -6.38 12.30
N SER A 29 -13.53 -6.22 12.99
CA SER A 29 -14.21 -7.31 13.69
C SER A 29 -14.69 -8.44 12.77
N TRP A 30 -14.85 -8.16 11.46
CA TRP A 30 -15.25 -9.16 10.47
C TRP A 30 -14.15 -10.18 10.18
N TYR A 31 -12.90 -9.80 10.37
CA TYR A 31 -11.73 -10.61 10.01
C TYR A 31 -11.24 -11.52 11.15
N ASP A 32 -11.95 -11.62 12.29
CA ASP A 32 -11.64 -12.53 13.41
C ASP A 32 -10.17 -12.46 13.90
N GLY A 33 -9.58 -11.25 13.94
CA GLY A 33 -8.19 -11.03 14.31
C GLY A 33 -7.18 -11.21 13.17
N PHE A 34 -7.63 -11.17 11.94
CA PHE A 34 -6.80 -11.23 10.72
C PHE A 34 -5.95 -12.50 10.56
N PRO A 35 -6.52 -13.71 10.70
CA PRO A 35 -5.76 -14.96 10.63
C PRO A 35 -5.17 -15.26 9.24
N GLN A 36 -5.55 -14.50 8.23
CA GLN A 36 -5.16 -14.69 6.82
C GLN A 36 -4.56 -13.42 6.20
N ILE A 37 -4.01 -12.52 7.01
CA ILE A 37 -3.50 -11.22 6.53
C ILE A 37 -2.35 -11.39 5.51
N GLU A 38 -1.52 -12.43 5.68
CA GLU A 38 -0.43 -12.76 4.75
C GLU A 38 -0.93 -13.16 3.36
N ASN A 39 -2.18 -13.62 3.27
CA ASN A 39 -2.85 -13.93 2.02
C ASN A 39 -3.65 -12.75 1.45
N GLY A 40 -3.45 -11.53 1.95
CA GLY A 40 -4.12 -10.32 1.49
C GLY A 40 -5.57 -10.17 1.97
N ILE A 41 -6.00 -10.97 2.95
CA ILE A 41 -7.35 -10.90 3.52
C ILE A 41 -7.34 -9.97 4.73
N GLY A 42 -7.99 -8.81 4.60
CA GLY A 42 -8.04 -7.79 5.62
C GLY A 42 -6.78 -6.91 5.68
N LEU A 43 -5.83 -7.09 4.77
CA LEU A 43 -4.60 -6.27 4.72
C LEU A 43 -4.93 -4.80 4.51
N SER A 44 -5.82 -4.49 3.58
CA SER A 44 -6.26 -3.12 3.31
C SER A 44 -7.00 -2.52 4.50
N ARG A 45 -7.87 -3.30 5.17
CA ARG A 45 -8.57 -2.84 6.37
C ARG A 45 -7.61 -2.52 7.51
N SER A 46 -6.67 -3.41 7.79
CA SER A 46 -5.64 -3.22 8.81
C SER A 46 -4.79 -1.99 8.54
N PHE A 47 -4.38 -1.79 7.28
CA PHE A 47 -3.62 -0.62 6.86
C PHE A 47 -4.42 0.68 7.06
N ILE A 48 -5.69 0.72 6.66
CA ILE A 48 -6.56 1.90 6.83
C ILE A 48 -6.73 2.26 8.30
N ASP A 49 -7.01 1.28 9.15
CA ASP A 49 -7.21 1.50 10.58
C ASP A 49 -5.94 2.02 11.26
N GLU A 50 -4.79 1.44 10.95
CA GLU A 50 -3.50 1.91 11.45
C GLU A 50 -3.17 3.32 10.95
N TRP A 51 -3.38 3.59 9.65
CA TRP A 51 -3.20 4.92 9.06
C TRP A 51 -4.01 5.98 9.79
N GLN A 52 -5.32 5.74 9.96
CA GLN A 52 -6.22 6.69 10.59
C GLN A 52 -5.80 7.03 12.03
N GLN A 53 -5.36 6.02 12.80
CA GLN A 53 -4.90 6.20 14.18
C GLN A 53 -3.65 7.08 14.28
N ILE A 54 -2.75 6.97 13.31
CA ILE A 54 -1.45 7.67 13.36
C ILE A 54 -1.54 9.02 12.68
N ALA A 55 -2.15 9.10 11.51
CA ALA A 55 -2.33 10.36 10.79
C ALA A 55 -3.15 11.37 11.59
N ALA A 56 -4.08 10.91 12.43
CA ALA A 56 -4.82 11.79 13.35
C ALA A 56 -3.91 12.53 14.33
N LYS A 57 -2.78 11.96 14.72
CA LYS A 57 -1.82 12.50 15.68
C LYS A 57 -0.65 13.26 15.04
N THR A 58 -0.57 13.25 13.72
CA THR A 58 0.51 13.92 12.98
C THR A 58 0.14 15.38 12.78
N ASP A 59 1.03 16.28 13.16
CA ASP A 59 0.89 17.72 12.97
C ASP A 59 1.52 18.17 11.63
N VAL A 60 1.53 19.48 11.36
CA VAL A 60 2.15 20.08 10.17
C VAL A 60 3.61 19.64 10.06
N CYS A 61 3.99 19.14 8.90
CA CYS A 61 5.33 18.61 8.62
C CYS A 61 6.16 19.59 7.82
N ASN A 62 7.44 19.72 8.19
CA ASN A 62 8.44 20.42 7.38
C ASN A 62 9.26 19.38 6.61
N HIS A 63 8.72 18.85 5.52
CA HIS A 63 9.48 17.98 4.63
C HIS A 63 10.05 18.78 3.45
N SER A 64 11.21 18.33 2.96
CA SER A 64 11.93 19.03 1.88
C SER A 64 11.51 18.58 0.48
N VAL A 65 11.03 17.35 0.33
CA VAL A 65 10.67 16.75 -0.96
C VAL A 65 9.45 15.85 -0.80
N ASP A 66 8.43 16.11 -1.61
CA ASP A 66 7.26 15.24 -1.68
C ASP A 66 7.63 13.84 -2.19
N ALA A 67 6.99 12.83 -1.63
CA ALA A 67 7.23 11.45 -2.00
C ALA A 67 6.10 10.90 -2.87
N VAL A 68 6.46 9.97 -3.75
CA VAL A 68 5.51 9.11 -4.44
C VAL A 68 5.50 7.72 -3.83
N ILE A 69 4.33 7.09 -3.78
CA ILE A 69 4.14 5.75 -3.23
C ILE A 69 3.49 4.90 -4.33
N PRO A 70 4.21 3.94 -4.94
CA PRO A 70 3.64 3.07 -5.95
C PRO A 70 2.67 2.07 -5.32
N VAL A 71 1.49 1.94 -5.91
CA VAL A 71 0.45 1.00 -5.46
C VAL A 71 -0.25 0.37 -6.66
N GLY A 72 -0.81 -0.80 -6.49
CA GLY A 72 -1.69 -1.39 -7.49
C GLY A 72 -2.96 -0.56 -7.69
N THR A 73 -3.55 -0.64 -8.86
CA THR A 73 -4.71 0.18 -9.25
C THR A 73 -5.93 -0.03 -8.35
N SER A 74 -6.11 -1.23 -7.79
CA SER A 74 -7.16 -1.50 -6.80
C SER A 74 -6.94 -0.74 -5.50
N ALA A 75 -5.71 -0.76 -4.96
CA ALA A 75 -5.38 -0.09 -3.71
C ALA A 75 -5.44 1.44 -3.85
N TYR A 76 -5.05 1.98 -5.01
CA TYR A 76 -5.08 3.42 -5.29
C TYR A 76 -6.44 4.05 -4.97
N LYS A 77 -7.54 3.42 -5.43
CA LYS A 77 -8.89 3.95 -5.26
C LYS A 77 -9.29 4.17 -3.80
N ILE A 78 -8.85 3.29 -2.91
CA ILE A 78 -9.21 3.34 -1.48
C ILE A 78 -8.21 4.12 -0.63
N LEU A 79 -6.94 4.18 -1.06
CA LEU A 79 -5.89 4.83 -0.29
C LEU A 79 -5.74 6.32 -0.62
N GLN A 80 -6.06 6.75 -1.85
CA GLN A 80 -5.91 8.14 -2.26
C GLN A 80 -6.66 9.12 -1.34
N PRO A 81 -7.94 8.89 -0.95
CA PRO A 81 -8.62 9.80 -0.03
C PRO A 81 -7.94 9.95 1.33
N LEU A 82 -7.25 8.91 1.82
CA LEU A 82 -6.50 8.97 3.08
C LEU A 82 -5.30 9.90 2.96
N LEU A 83 -4.58 9.80 1.84
CA LEU A 83 -3.41 10.64 1.57
C LEU A 83 -3.82 12.10 1.31
N ASP A 84 -4.92 12.33 0.62
CA ASP A 84 -5.45 13.68 0.40
C ASP A 84 -5.78 14.37 1.73
N ASN A 85 -6.41 13.66 2.65
CA ASN A 85 -6.68 14.16 4.00
C ASN A 85 -5.38 14.45 4.77
N PHE A 86 -4.38 13.58 4.66
CA PHE A 86 -3.07 13.77 5.27
C PHE A 86 -2.37 15.00 4.68
N ASN A 87 -2.32 15.12 3.36
CA ASN A 87 -1.73 16.27 2.67
C ASN A 87 -2.39 17.60 3.06
N ASN A 88 -3.72 17.63 3.10
CA ASN A 88 -4.46 18.81 3.51
C ASN A 88 -4.14 19.24 4.95
N LYS A 89 -3.96 18.26 5.84
CA LYS A 89 -3.62 18.52 7.25
C LYS A 89 -2.19 18.98 7.44
N THR A 90 -1.25 18.39 6.70
CA THR A 90 0.20 18.61 6.90
C THR A 90 0.79 19.68 5.98
N GLY A 91 0.06 20.09 4.94
CA GLY A 91 0.54 21.02 3.91
C GLY A 91 1.45 20.36 2.86
N SER A 92 1.51 19.02 2.83
CA SER A 92 2.32 18.24 1.89
C SER A 92 1.61 17.99 0.55
N LYS A 93 2.35 17.44 -0.43
CA LYS A 93 1.85 17.06 -1.76
C LYS A 93 2.32 15.66 -2.16
N HIS A 94 2.39 14.75 -1.19
CA HIS A 94 2.69 13.35 -1.48
C HIS A 94 1.61 12.74 -2.38
N SER A 95 1.94 11.72 -3.15
CA SER A 95 0.98 11.06 -4.02
C SER A 95 1.15 9.55 -4.04
N PHE A 96 0.03 8.84 -4.02
CA PHE A 96 0.04 7.47 -4.53
C PHE A 96 0.10 7.51 -6.05
N ILE A 97 0.89 6.63 -6.66
CA ILE A 97 0.91 6.43 -8.11
C ILE A 97 0.37 5.05 -8.43
N PRO A 98 -0.73 4.96 -9.21
CA PRO A 98 -1.22 3.66 -9.65
C PRO A 98 -0.25 3.09 -10.68
N VAL A 99 0.22 1.87 -10.44
CA VAL A 99 1.11 1.15 -11.34
C VAL A 99 0.33 0.07 -12.06
N ASN A 100 0.34 0.10 -13.38
CA ASN A 100 -0.17 -1.00 -14.19
C ASN A 100 0.83 -2.15 -14.18
N ASN A 101 0.33 -3.36 -14.04
CA ASN A 101 1.17 -4.56 -14.08
C ASN A 101 1.34 -4.99 -15.53
N GLU A 102 2.46 -4.62 -16.15
CA GLU A 102 2.78 -5.03 -17.52
C GLU A 102 3.38 -6.45 -17.56
N PHE A 103 4.06 -6.83 -16.47
CA PHE A 103 4.75 -8.10 -16.37
C PHE A 103 3.80 -9.32 -16.33
N PHE A 104 2.77 -9.26 -15.46
CA PHE A 104 1.77 -10.33 -15.32
C PHE A 104 0.47 -10.05 -16.09
N GLY A 105 0.32 -8.85 -16.65
CA GLY A 105 -0.87 -8.40 -17.36
C GLY A 105 -1.79 -7.49 -16.54
N GLU A 106 -2.54 -6.65 -17.25
CA GLU A 106 -3.35 -5.56 -16.68
C GLU A 106 -4.48 -6.02 -15.75
N THR A 107 -4.87 -7.29 -15.80
CA THR A 107 -5.87 -7.86 -14.88
C THR A 107 -5.32 -8.03 -13.47
N ILE A 108 -4.00 -8.04 -13.30
CA ILE A 108 -3.33 -8.11 -11.99
C ILE A 108 -3.14 -6.69 -11.46
N ASN A 109 -3.88 -6.34 -10.42
CA ASN A 109 -4.06 -4.96 -9.97
C ASN A 109 -3.70 -4.74 -8.48
N VAL A 110 -3.14 -5.76 -7.81
CA VAL A 110 -2.77 -5.72 -6.40
C VAL A 110 -1.32 -5.27 -6.22
N THR A 111 -1.05 -4.50 -5.17
CA THR A 111 0.27 -3.92 -4.90
C THR A 111 1.37 -4.96 -4.74
N GLY A 112 1.09 -6.07 -4.03
CA GLY A 112 2.09 -7.12 -3.75
C GLY A 112 2.58 -7.91 -4.97
N LEU A 113 1.95 -7.74 -6.13
CA LEU A 113 2.35 -8.39 -7.38
C LEU A 113 2.99 -7.42 -8.38
N LEU A 114 3.28 -6.17 -7.97
CA LEU A 114 4.03 -5.22 -8.79
C LEU A 114 5.50 -5.62 -8.85
N VAL A 115 6.10 -5.44 -10.02
CA VAL A 115 7.51 -5.71 -10.28
C VAL A 115 8.35 -4.44 -10.29
N GLY A 116 9.65 -4.58 -10.06
CA GLY A 116 10.57 -3.44 -9.99
C GLY A 116 10.58 -2.61 -11.25
N LYS A 117 10.56 -3.24 -12.42
CA LYS A 117 10.56 -2.57 -13.72
C LYS A 117 9.32 -1.70 -13.95
N ASP A 118 8.12 -2.21 -13.64
CA ASP A 118 6.89 -1.46 -13.82
C ASP A 118 6.83 -0.25 -12.88
N ILE A 119 7.31 -0.41 -11.64
CA ILE A 119 7.42 0.69 -10.69
C ILE A 119 8.41 1.76 -11.16
N LEU A 120 9.59 1.38 -11.65
CA LEU A 120 10.58 2.32 -12.21
C LEU A 120 10.00 3.13 -13.37
N ASN A 121 9.28 2.46 -14.27
CA ASN A 121 8.62 3.10 -15.42
C ASN A 121 7.57 4.13 -14.95
N ALA A 122 6.72 3.75 -14.00
CA ALA A 122 5.67 4.63 -13.48
C ALA A 122 6.22 5.82 -12.67
N ALA A 123 7.39 5.66 -12.06
CA ALA A 123 8.01 6.67 -11.19
C ALA A 123 9.08 7.53 -11.91
N GLN A 124 9.14 7.50 -13.24
CA GLN A 124 10.12 8.29 -14.01
C GLN A 124 10.02 9.79 -13.67
N GLY A 125 11.18 10.41 -13.46
CA GLY A 125 11.30 11.85 -13.13
C GLY A 125 10.96 12.22 -11.69
N MET A 126 10.49 11.28 -10.89
CA MET A 126 10.27 11.50 -9.45
C MET A 126 11.60 11.49 -8.70
N LYS A 127 11.67 12.24 -7.57
CA LYS A 127 12.91 12.42 -6.81
C LYS A 127 12.90 11.70 -5.46
N ARG A 128 11.75 11.24 -5.01
CA ARG A 128 11.62 10.49 -3.76
C ARG A 128 10.50 9.46 -3.91
N ILE A 129 10.83 8.21 -3.65
CA ILE A 129 9.89 7.09 -3.67
C ILE A 129 9.90 6.34 -2.34
N ILE A 130 8.71 6.00 -1.84
CA ILE A 130 8.55 5.11 -0.68
C ILE A 130 7.86 3.84 -1.16
N LEU A 131 8.61 2.76 -1.22
CA LEU A 131 8.11 1.45 -1.64
C LEU A 131 7.31 0.79 -0.50
N PRO A 132 6.08 0.31 -0.74
CA PRO A 132 5.44 -0.63 0.17
C PRO A 132 6.25 -1.92 0.24
N ALA A 133 6.61 -2.39 1.44
CA ALA A 133 7.45 -3.57 1.59
C ALA A 133 6.84 -4.85 0.99
N VAL A 134 5.53 -4.88 0.80
CA VAL A 134 4.79 -6.00 0.21
C VAL A 134 5.20 -6.31 -1.25
N VAL A 135 5.88 -5.38 -1.95
CA VAL A 135 6.40 -5.62 -3.31
C VAL A 135 7.70 -6.43 -3.32
N LEU A 136 8.27 -6.69 -2.15
CA LEU A 136 9.53 -7.43 -1.99
C LEU A 136 9.29 -8.73 -1.21
N ASN A 137 10.00 -9.78 -1.60
CA ASN A 137 10.03 -11.02 -0.84
C ASN A 137 11.01 -10.92 0.36
N GLN A 138 11.18 -12.02 1.10
CA GLN A 138 12.06 -12.09 2.27
C GLN A 138 13.54 -11.85 1.94
N ASP A 139 13.95 -12.11 0.69
CA ASP A 139 15.31 -11.90 0.18
C ASP A 139 15.51 -10.49 -0.39
N ASN A 140 14.53 -9.59 -0.23
CA ASN A 140 14.48 -8.23 -0.81
C ASN A 140 14.55 -8.23 -2.35
N LEU A 141 13.91 -9.20 -2.99
CA LEU A 141 13.74 -9.26 -4.44
C LEU A 141 12.30 -8.92 -4.82
N PHE A 142 12.13 -8.19 -5.92
CA PHE A 142 10.86 -8.08 -6.63
C PHE A 142 10.55 -9.37 -7.38
N LEU A 143 9.34 -9.51 -7.88
CA LEU A 143 8.91 -10.72 -8.62
C LEU A 143 9.53 -10.85 -10.03
N ASP A 144 10.20 -9.82 -10.54
CA ASP A 144 11.03 -9.84 -11.75
C ASP A 144 12.52 -10.07 -11.46
N ASP A 145 12.83 -10.65 -10.29
CA ASP A 145 14.18 -10.94 -9.79
C ASP A 145 15.08 -9.70 -9.60
N MET A 146 14.57 -8.50 -9.80
CA MET A 146 15.32 -7.28 -9.48
C MET A 146 15.54 -7.19 -7.97
N SER A 147 16.78 -6.93 -7.53
CA SER A 147 17.04 -6.67 -6.12
C SER A 147 16.64 -5.25 -5.71
N PHE A 148 16.31 -5.07 -4.43
CA PHE A 148 16.05 -3.73 -3.88
C PHE A 148 17.26 -2.80 -4.06
N ASP A 149 18.49 -3.32 -4.00
CA ASP A 149 19.70 -2.53 -4.22
C ASP A 149 19.87 -2.12 -5.69
N ASP A 150 19.52 -2.98 -6.64
CA ASP A 150 19.54 -2.62 -8.06
C ASP A 150 18.43 -1.64 -8.40
N PHE A 151 17.26 -1.77 -7.80
CA PHE A 151 16.21 -0.77 -7.90
C PHE A 151 16.69 0.60 -7.42
N LYS A 152 17.37 0.67 -6.25
CA LYS A 152 17.95 1.92 -5.73
C LYS A 152 18.98 2.55 -6.65
N LYS A 153 19.79 1.73 -7.34
CA LYS A 153 20.77 2.22 -8.33
C LYS A 153 20.09 2.75 -9.60
N ALA A 154 18.99 2.11 -10.01
CA ALA A 154 18.25 2.47 -11.22
C ALA A 154 17.36 3.71 -11.03
N PHE A 155 16.88 3.98 -9.82
CA PHE A 155 16.04 5.12 -9.51
C PHE A 155 16.88 6.38 -9.27
N ASP A 156 16.61 7.44 -10.05
CA ASP A 156 17.31 8.74 -9.90
C ASP A 156 16.71 9.57 -8.77
N GLY A 157 16.91 9.14 -7.53
CA GLY A 157 16.36 9.83 -6.36
C GLY A 157 16.51 9.06 -5.06
N LYS A 158 15.79 9.52 -4.04
CA LYS A 158 15.77 8.88 -2.73
C LYS A 158 14.76 7.73 -2.72
N VAL A 159 15.22 6.54 -2.38
CA VAL A 159 14.39 5.34 -2.21
C VAL A 159 14.31 4.96 -0.75
N GLU A 160 13.10 4.87 -0.24
CA GLU A 160 12.77 4.41 1.12
C GLU A 160 11.79 3.23 1.03
N ARG A 161 11.58 2.53 2.14
CA ARG A 161 10.64 1.41 2.23
C ARG A 161 9.79 1.55 3.48
N ALA A 162 8.51 1.27 3.37
CA ALA A 162 7.57 1.23 4.49
C ALA A 162 6.96 -0.17 4.63
N VAL A 163 7.01 -0.75 5.81
CA VAL A 163 6.48 -2.09 6.10
C VAL A 163 4.98 -2.04 6.41
N ASN A 164 4.52 -0.93 6.98
CA ASN A 164 3.13 -0.74 7.42
C ASN A 164 2.72 0.73 7.33
N ALA A 165 1.48 1.04 7.69
CA ALA A 165 0.95 2.40 7.63
C ALA A 165 1.68 3.34 8.60
N ARG A 166 2.10 2.84 9.77
CA ARG A 166 2.86 3.62 10.76
C ARG A 166 4.17 4.13 10.17
N GLU A 167 4.96 3.24 9.60
CA GLU A 167 6.24 3.62 8.98
C GLU A 167 6.02 4.57 7.81
N LEU A 168 5.00 4.31 6.98
CA LEU A 168 4.70 5.20 5.87
C LEU A 168 4.38 6.61 6.36
N VAL A 169 3.48 6.79 7.32
CA VAL A 169 3.17 8.11 7.90
C VAL A 169 4.41 8.77 8.50
N MET A 170 5.25 8.01 9.23
CA MET A 170 6.51 8.53 9.79
C MET A 170 7.49 9.01 8.71
N LEU A 171 7.58 8.31 7.58
CA LEU A 171 8.42 8.71 6.45
C LEU A 171 7.86 9.94 5.72
N LEU A 172 6.54 10.02 5.56
CA LEU A 172 5.86 11.18 4.96
C LEU A 172 5.97 12.45 5.82
N SER A 173 6.18 12.29 7.12
CA SER A 173 6.27 13.41 8.09
C SER A 173 7.67 14.02 8.24
N ARG A 174 8.67 13.53 7.47
CA ARG A 174 10.09 13.93 7.58
C ARG A 174 10.54 14.91 6.51
#